data_8a32df102ed00553fdf2b1c570f0f7ee
#
_entry.id   8a32df102ed00553fdf2b1c570f0f7ee
#
_cell.length_a   1.000
_cell.length_b   1.000
_cell.length_c   1.000
_cell.angle_alpha   90.00
_cell.angle_beta   90.00
_cell.angle_gamma   90.00
#
_symmetry.space_group_name_H-M   'P 1'
#
loop_
_entity.id
_entity.type
_entity.pdbx_description
1 polymer ?
#
loop_
_entity_poly.entity_id
_entity_poly.type
_entity_poly.pdbx_seq_one_letter_code
_entity_poly.pdbx_strand_id
1 'polypeptide(L)'
;MQAMDKVERVLGIYTKLINGAVVNKTQTANEYGVNERSIQRDIDDIRNYLELEAEKEGVINNVIYDRTAKGYKLEQIYHLKFTNPEILAICKILLDSRAFTKKEMDEMLQKLIESCVPKSNQKLVRDLISNEAFHYIQPKHNTVFIDKMWKIGEAIHSSRYIEIDYQRTKDHAIVHRKVKPLAIMFSEYYFYLTAFIDDEDVRKDFDVLNDSFPTIYRIDRIKDLKIGEERFHIPYASRFEEGEFRKRIQFMYGGKLRKIKFKYSGTCVEAVLDRMPTAKILKEEDGVYTIS
;
A
#
# COMPACT_ATOMS: atom_id res chain seq x y z
N MET A 1 24.68 48.85 -14.03
CA MET A 1 23.64 47.83 -13.85
C MET A 1 23.31 47.79 -12.37
N GLN A 2 22.07 48.11 -11.98
CA GLN A 2 21.60 47.92 -10.60
C GLN A 2 21.69 46.42 -10.25
N ALA A 3 22.27 46.10 -9.10
CA ALA A 3 22.31 44.72 -8.62
C ALA A 3 20.86 44.26 -8.43
N MET A 4 20.49 43.17 -9.10
CA MET A 4 19.15 42.56 -8.99
C MET A 4 18.88 42.15 -7.54
N ASP A 5 17.66 42.42 -7.06
CA ASP A 5 17.26 42.04 -5.69
C ASP A 5 17.44 40.56 -5.44
N LYS A 6 17.77 40.18 -4.19
CA LYS A 6 17.99 38.78 -3.81
C LYS A 6 16.74 37.91 -4.13
N VAL A 7 15.55 38.43 -3.86
CA VAL A 7 14.28 37.70 -4.07
C VAL A 7 14.06 37.42 -5.57
N GLU A 8 14.24 38.43 -6.43
CA GLU A 8 14.11 38.26 -7.88
C GLU A 8 15.15 37.26 -8.42
N ARG A 9 16.38 37.26 -7.90
CA ARG A 9 17.42 36.33 -8.29
C ARG A 9 17.10 34.88 -7.88
N VAL A 10 16.68 34.68 -6.63
CA VAL A 10 16.30 33.33 -6.14
C VAL A 10 15.12 32.78 -6.94
N LEU A 11 14.07 33.58 -7.19
CA LEU A 11 12.93 33.19 -8.01
C LEU A 11 13.32 32.88 -9.45
N GLY A 12 14.24 33.69 -10.03
CA GLY A 12 14.75 33.47 -11.39
C GLY A 12 15.54 32.15 -11.49
N ILE A 13 16.38 31.81 -10.51
CA ILE A 13 17.10 30.54 -10.44
C ILE A 13 16.12 29.38 -10.27
N TYR A 14 15.14 29.50 -9.38
CA TYR A 14 14.10 28.52 -9.15
C TYR A 14 13.27 28.23 -10.41
N THR A 15 12.86 29.29 -11.12
CA THR A 15 12.13 29.16 -12.38
C THR A 15 12.94 28.43 -13.46
N LYS A 16 14.25 28.71 -13.56
CA LYS A 16 15.14 27.98 -14.48
C LYS A 16 15.21 26.49 -14.13
N LEU A 17 15.36 26.18 -12.84
CA LEU A 17 15.43 24.79 -12.37
C LEU A 17 14.13 24.01 -12.64
N ILE A 18 12.95 24.61 -12.38
CA ILE A 18 11.64 24.00 -12.66
C ILE A 18 11.45 23.72 -14.15
N ASN A 19 11.93 24.62 -15.00
CA ASN A 19 11.86 24.47 -16.46
C ASN A 19 12.91 23.48 -17.02
N GLY A 20 13.61 22.76 -16.15
CA GLY A 20 14.59 21.74 -16.54
C GLY A 20 15.93 22.30 -17.01
N ALA A 21 16.20 23.59 -16.81
CA ALA A 21 17.47 24.18 -17.17
C ALA A 21 18.57 23.83 -16.16
N VAL A 22 19.80 23.68 -16.67
CA VAL A 22 21.00 23.52 -15.85
C VAL A 22 21.53 24.87 -15.43
N VAL A 23 21.65 25.11 -14.15
CA VAL A 23 22.16 26.37 -13.57
C VAL A 23 23.66 26.23 -13.29
N ASN A 24 24.48 26.86 -14.13
CA ASN A 24 25.93 26.93 -13.91
C ASN A 24 26.26 28.15 -13.04
N LYS A 25 27.02 27.96 -11.95
CA LYS A 25 27.32 29.04 -10.98
C LYS A 25 28.01 30.22 -11.61
N THR A 26 29.04 30.01 -12.41
CA THR A 26 29.83 31.09 -13.02
C THR A 26 29.00 31.90 -14.01
N GLN A 27 28.25 31.23 -14.88
CA GLN A 27 27.36 31.89 -15.85
C GLN A 27 26.25 32.67 -15.15
N THR A 28 25.62 32.05 -14.16
CA THR A 28 24.53 32.68 -13.40
C THR A 28 25.03 33.84 -12.55
N ALA A 29 26.24 33.76 -11.97
CA ALA A 29 26.86 34.85 -11.24
C ALA A 29 27.11 36.05 -12.14
N ASN A 30 27.61 35.83 -13.36
CA ASN A 30 27.83 36.89 -14.35
C ASN A 30 26.51 37.49 -14.83
N GLU A 31 25.47 36.68 -15.08
CA GLU A 31 24.16 37.12 -15.51
C GLU A 31 23.48 38.07 -14.49
N TYR A 32 23.58 37.74 -13.21
CA TYR A 32 22.97 38.50 -12.13
C TYR A 32 23.91 39.57 -11.51
N GLY A 33 25.16 39.66 -11.96
CA GLY A 33 26.14 40.65 -11.47
C GLY A 33 26.55 40.42 -10.01
N VAL A 34 26.60 39.15 -9.56
CA VAL A 34 26.97 38.75 -8.20
C VAL A 34 28.12 37.74 -8.19
N ASN A 35 28.68 37.46 -7.03
CA ASN A 35 29.71 36.40 -6.92
C ASN A 35 29.11 35.00 -6.85
N GLU A 36 29.90 33.96 -7.16
CA GLU A 36 29.48 32.56 -7.13
C GLU A 36 29.03 32.07 -5.73
N ARG A 37 29.56 32.66 -4.66
CA ARG A 37 29.14 32.36 -3.27
C ARG A 37 27.70 32.79 -3.02
N SER A 38 27.26 33.91 -3.64
CA SER A 38 25.86 34.33 -3.57
C SER A 38 24.93 33.34 -4.27
N ILE A 39 25.31 32.89 -5.48
CA ILE A 39 24.57 31.85 -6.20
C ILE A 39 24.51 30.55 -5.41
N GLN A 40 25.61 30.17 -4.74
CA GLN A 40 25.59 28.94 -3.89
C GLN A 40 24.59 29.08 -2.75
N ARG A 41 24.53 30.22 -2.06
CA ARG A 41 23.58 30.49 -0.98
C ARG A 41 22.14 30.49 -1.51
N ASP A 42 21.90 31.07 -2.66
CA ASP A 42 20.57 31.08 -3.27
C ASP A 42 20.10 29.64 -3.63
N ILE A 43 21.01 28.81 -4.12
CA ILE A 43 20.71 27.37 -4.36
C ILE A 43 20.44 26.63 -3.06
N ASP A 44 21.17 26.92 -1.99
CA ASP A 44 20.94 26.30 -0.67
C ASP A 44 19.62 26.80 -0.06
N ASP A 45 19.24 28.07 -0.25
CA ASP A 45 17.92 28.59 0.14
C ASP A 45 16.78 27.89 -0.63
N ILE A 46 16.96 27.65 -1.94
CA ILE A 46 16.00 26.88 -2.76
C ILE A 46 15.90 25.42 -2.26
N ARG A 47 17.00 24.76 -1.90
CA ARG A 47 16.97 23.41 -1.33
C ARG A 47 16.19 23.37 -0.03
N ASN A 48 16.45 24.29 0.87
CA ASN A 48 15.74 24.38 2.15
C ASN A 48 14.24 24.60 1.94
N TYR A 49 13.87 25.46 0.99
CA TYR A 49 12.47 25.68 0.62
C TYR A 49 11.82 24.40 0.08
N LEU A 50 12.49 23.69 -0.83
CA LEU A 50 11.98 22.44 -1.39
C LEU A 50 11.86 21.31 -0.35
N GLU A 51 12.76 21.26 0.65
CA GLU A 51 12.63 20.32 1.78
C GLU A 51 11.39 20.64 2.63
N LEU A 52 11.13 21.93 2.92
CA LEU A 52 9.95 22.35 3.67
C LEU A 52 8.64 22.07 2.92
N GLU A 53 8.62 22.27 1.61
CA GLU A 53 7.47 21.93 0.75
C GLU A 53 7.25 20.41 0.68
N ALA A 54 8.33 19.62 0.63
CA ALA A 54 8.24 18.16 0.68
C ALA A 54 7.58 17.67 1.97
N GLU A 55 7.81 18.35 3.10
CA GLU A 55 7.18 18.04 4.37
C GLU A 55 5.66 18.28 4.35
N LYS A 56 5.20 19.29 3.61
CA LYS A 56 3.79 19.70 3.58
C LYS A 56 3.01 19.00 2.48
N GLU A 57 3.59 18.89 1.29
CA GLU A 57 2.89 18.47 0.08
C GLU A 57 3.33 17.09 -0.44
N GLY A 58 4.34 16.46 0.16
CA GLY A 58 4.84 15.14 -0.22
C GLY A 58 5.53 15.09 -1.59
N VAL A 59 5.95 16.25 -2.12
CA VAL A 59 6.67 16.36 -3.40
C VAL A 59 8.18 16.43 -3.11
N ILE A 60 8.91 15.37 -3.41
CA ILE A 60 10.37 15.37 -3.24
C ILE A 60 11.02 15.92 -4.52
N ASN A 61 11.42 17.15 -4.46
CA ASN A 61 12.29 17.79 -5.44
C ASN A 61 13.68 17.97 -4.83
N ASN A 62 14.73 17.64 -5.54
CA ASN A 62 16.09 17.83 -5.07
C ASN A 62 16.92 18.61 -6.11
N VAL A 63 17.66 19.61 -5.66
CA VAL A 63 18.62 20.30 -6.52
C VAL A 63 19.97 19.63 -6.40
N ILE A 64 20.34 18.85 -7.42
CA ILE A 64 21.60 18.11 -7.49
C ILE A 64 22.62 18.83 -8.38
N TYR A 65 23.91 18.58 -8.14
CA TYR A 65 24.97 19.01 -9.04
C TYR A 65 25.28 17.92 -10.07
N ASP A 66 25.02 18.21 -11.34
CA ASP A 66 25.36 17.32 -12.45
C ASP A 66 26.79 17.62 -12.92
N ARG A 67 27.68 16.64 -12.73
CA ARG A 67 29.10 16.77 -13.11
C ARG A 67 29.29 16.84 -14.63
N THR A 68 28.45 16.17 -15.40
CA THR A 68 28.52 16.14 -16.86
C THR A 68 28.07 17.48 -17.44
N ALA A 69 26.95 18.00 -16.94
CA ALA A 69 26.42 19.30 -17.36
C ALA A 69 27.11 20.48 -16.67
N LYS A 70 28.01 20.23 -15.71
CA LYS A 70 28.76 21.24 -14.92
C LYS A 70 27.85 22.28 -14.29
N GLY A 71 26.73 21.86 -13.73
CA GLY A 71 25.75 22.79 -13.13
C GLY A 71 24.71 22.09 -12.25
N TYR A 72 23.87 22.89 -11.63
CA TYR A 72 22.78 22.41 -10.80
C TYR A 72 21.54 22.19 -11.67
N LYS A 73 20.84 21.08 -11.44
CA LYS A 73 19.55 20.78 -12.04
C LYS A 73 18.56 20.35 -10.98
N LEU A 74 17.28 20.57 -11.24
CA LEU A 74 16.22 19.99 -10.43
C LEU A 74 16.04 18.53 -10.83
N GLU A 75 16.23 17.64 -9.89
CA GLU A 75 15.87 16.24 -10.03
C GLU A 75 14.53 16.02 -9.36
N GLN A 76 13.48 15.84 -10.19
CA GLN A 76 12.18 15.37 -9.70
C GLN A 76 12.30 13.89 -9.44
N ILE A 77 12.67 13.51 -8.20
CA ILE A 77 12.92 12.11 -7.89
C ILE A 77 11.61 11.35 -7.86
N TYR A 78 10.53 11.94 -7.36
CA TYR A 78 9.16 11.40 -7.42
C TYR A 78 8.13 12.49 -7.08
N HIS A 79 6.96 12.45 -7.73
CA HIS A 79 5.75 13.05 -7.21
C HIS A 79 5.12 12.08 -6.18
N LEU A 80 5.78 11.84 -5.08
CA LEU A 80 5.17 11.16 -3.96
C LEU A 80 4.25 12.15 -3.27
N LYS A 81 2.95 11.93 -3.46
CA LYS A 81 1.88 12.74 -2.86
C LYS A 81 1.65 12.44 -1.38
N PHE A 82 2.60 11.81 -0.69
CA PHE A 82 2.46 11.48 0.74
C PHE A 82 3.21 12.48 1.60
N THR A 83 2.52 13.00 2.62
CA THR A 83 3.10 13.82 3.68
C THR A 83 3.77 12.95 4.76
N ASN A 84 4.63 13.52 5.59
CA ASN A 84 5.24 12.80 6.71
C ASN A 84 4.23 12.14 7.65
N PRO A 85 3.10 12.79 8.05
CA PRO A 85 2.06 12.14 8.85
C PRO A 85 1.42 10.94 8.17
N GLU A 86 1.17 11.00 6.85
CA GLU A 86 0.61 9.89 6.09
C GLU A 86 1.57 8.71 6.03
N ILE A 87 2.87 8.96 5.80
CA ILE A 87 3.89 7.89 5.83
C ILE A 87 3.97 7.26 7.23
N LEU A 88 3.95 8.06 8.29
CA LEU A 88 3.92 7.54 9.66
C LEU A 88 2.68 6.65 9.88
N ALA A 89 1.50 7.09 9.43
CA ALA A 89 0.27 6.31 9.54
C ALA A 89 0.36 4.98 8.76
N ILE A 90 0.90 5.00 7.54
CA ILE A 90 1.13 3.79 6.73
C ILE A 90 2.09 2.83 7.44
N CYS A 91 3.21 3.34 8.00
CA CYS A 91 4.15 2.53 8.77
C CYS A 91 3.48 1.86 9.98
N LYS A 92 2.63 2.59 10.72
CA LYS A 92 1.88 2.05 11.86
C LYS A 92 0.90 0.95 11.43
N ILE A 93 0.14 1.16 10.34
CA ILE A 93 -0.79 0.16 9.78
C ILE A 93 -0.02 -1.09 9.32
N LEU A 94 1.13 -0.91 8.65
CA LEU A 94 1.95 -2.03 8.21
C LEU A 94 2.45 -2.86 9.40
N LEU A 95 2.95 -2.23 10.46
CA LEU A 95 3.42 -2.91 11.66
C LEU A 95 2.27 -3.66 12.36
N ASP A 96 1.11 -3.04 12.51
CA ASP A 96 -0.07 -3.67 13.13
C ASP A 96 -0.62 -4.83 12.30
N SER A 97 -0.49 -4.77 10.98
CA SER A 97 -0.97 -5.83 10.07
C SER A 97 -0.33 -7.19 10.33
N ARG A 98 0.91 -7.21 10.79
CA ARG A 98 1.69 -8.43 11.02
C ARG A 98 1.67 -9.43 9.85
N ALA A 99 1.55 -8.91 8.62
CA ALA A 99 1.32 -9.73 7.43
C ALA A 99 2.60 -10.33 6.84
N PHE A 100 3.76 -9.79 7.18
CA PHE A 100 5.03 -10.10 6.54
C PHE A 100 6.03 -10.69 7.53
N THR A 101 7.06 -11.37 7.01
CA THR A 101 8.19 -11.78 7.85
C THR A 101 8.90 -10.54 8.41
N LYS A 102 9.62 -10.71 9.51
CA LYS A 102 10.37 -9.60 10.13
C LYS A 102 11.30 -8.90 9.13
N LYS A 103 12.00 -9.70 8.32
CA LYS A 103 12.92 -9.18 7.31
C LYS A 103 12.21 -8.37 6.24
N GLU A 104 11.11 -8.89 5.67
CA GLU A 104 10.32 -8.16 4.66
C GLU A 104 9.75 -6.86 5.22
N MET A 105 9.24 -6.90 6.47
CA MET A 105 8.71 -5.71 7.14
C MET A 105 9.78 -4.64 7.30
N ASP A 106 10.96 -5.00 7.81
CA ASP A 106 12.05 -4.05 8.01
C ASP A 106 12.52 -3.43 6.69
N GLU A 107 12.65 -4.26 5.63
CA GLU A 107 13.03 -3.79 4.28
C GLU A 107 11.98 -2.84 3.66
N MET A 108 10.69 -3.14 3.83
CA MET A 108 9.60 -2.28 3.32
C MET A 108 9.54 -0.95 4.07
N LEU A 109 9.63 -0.97 5.40
CA LEU A 109 9.65 0.26 6.21
C LEU A 109 10.86 1.13 5.86
N GLN A 110 12.03 0.51 5.69
CA GLN A 110 13.23 1.24 5.29
C GLN A 110 13.05 1.90 3.92
N LYS A 111 12.61 1.14 2.91
CA LYS A 111 12.37 1.66 1.55
C LYS A 111 11.34 2.78 1.55
N LEU A 112 10.25 2.62 2.30
CA LEU A 112 9.18 3.62 2.40
C LEU A 112 9.70 4.94 2.99
N ILE A 113 10.44 4.86 4.10
CA ILE A 113 11.01 6.05 4.76
C ILE A 113 12.07 6.71 3.88
N GLU A 114 12.99 5.94 3.29
CA GLU A 114 14.08 6.48 2.48
C GLU A 114 13.59 7.14 1.18
N SER A 115 12.52 6.58 0.59
CA SER A 115 11.98 7.08 -0.68
C SER A 115 10.95 8.19 -0.52
N CYS A 116 10.24 8.24 0.62
CA CYS A 116 9.07 9.10 0.79
C CYS A 116 9.23 10.19 1.85
N VAL A 117 10.27 10.12 2.70
CA VAL A 117 10.49 11.08 3.79
C VAL A 117 11.75 11.89 3.52
N PRO A 118 11.71 13.25 3.61
CA PRO A 118 12.89 14.09 3.54
C PRO A 118 13.98 13.67 4.54
N LYS A 119 15.23 13.75 4.15
CA LYS A 119 16.38 13.30 4.98
C LYS A 119 16.39 13.89 6.38
N SER A 120 15.97 15.15 6.51
CA SER A 120 15.84 15.86 7.80
C SER A 120 14.91 15.13 8.79
N ASN A 121 13.83 14.51 8.28
CA ASN A 121 12.77 13.91 9.09
C ASN A 121 12.82 12.37 9.17
N GLN A 122 13.66 11.72 8.37
CA GLN A 122 13.78 10.25 8.37
C GLN A 122 14.09 9.70 9.77
N LYS A 123 14.98 10.38 10.52
CA LYS A 123 15.32 9.99 11.88
C LYS A 123 14.10 10.04 12.80
N LEU A 124 13.32 11.14 12.73
CA LEU A 124 12.11 11.29 13.54
C LEU A 124 11.10 10.16 13.27
N VAL A 125 10.83 9.85 12.01
CA VAL A 125 9.88 8.78 11.65
C VAL A 125 10.40 7.42 12.14
N ARG A 126 11.71 7.13 11.97
CA ARG A 126 12.31 5.89 12.48
C ARG A 126 12.20 5.79 14.02
N ASP A 127 12.47 6.86 14.74
CA ASP A 127 12.38 6.88 16.20
C ASP A 127 10.95 6.61 16.67
N LEU A 128 9.93 7.17 15.98
CA LEU A 128 8.51 7.00 16.31
C LEU A 128 7.97 5.58 16.09
N ILE A 129 8.61 4.78 15.23
CA ILE A 129 8.21 3.39 14.95
C ILE A 129 9.18 2.36 15.55
N SER A 130 10.32 2.78 16.08
CA SER A 130 11.44 1.90 16.45
C SER A 130 11.06 0.82 17.46
N ASN A 131 10.28 1.16 18.49
CA ASN A 131 9.86 0.20 19.51
C ASN A 131 8.95 -0.90 18.93
N GLU A 132 7.95 -0.53 18.13
CA GLU A 132 7.05 -1.49 17.48
C GLU A 132 7.79 -2.34 16.46
N ALA A 133 8.68 -1.72 15.67
CA ALA A 133 9.51 -2.43 14.72
C ALA A 133 10.43 -3.44 15.43
N PHE A 134 11.05 -3.08 16.56
CA PHE A 134 11.89 -3.99 17.33
C PHE A 134 11.12 -5.19 17.87
N HIS A 135 9.94 -4.95 18.44
CA HIS A 135 9.07 -5.98 19.03
C HIS A 135 8.11 -6.63 18.02
N TYR A 136 8.29 -6.38 16.72
CA TYR A 136 7.42 -6.92 15.70
C TYR A 136 7.33 -8.45 15.75
N ILE A 137 6.11 -8.95 15.84
CA ILE A 137 5.83 -10.40 15.89
C ILE A 137 5.37 -10.85 14.51
N GLN A 138 6.25 -11.51 13.77
CA GLN A 138 5.93 -12.03 12.45
C GLN A 138 4.94 -13.20 12.48
N PRO A 139 4.22 -13.47 11.36
CA PRO A 139 3.35 -14.62 11.24
C PRO A 139 4.08 -15.94 11.40
N LYS A 140 3.43 -16.95 11.97
CA LYS A 140 4.01 -18.29 12.21
C LYS A 140 4.35 -19.06 10.93
N HIS A 141 3.75 -18.71 9.78
CA HIS A 141 4.05 -19.42 8.51
C HIS A 141 5.47 -19.14 7.98
N ASN A 142 6.07 -18.03 8.34
CA ASN A 142 7.44 -17.62 7.93
C ASN A 142 7.71 -17.79 6.42
N THR A 143 6.72 -17.47 5.59
CA THR A 143 6.77 -17.66 4.13
C THR A 143 6.84 -16.31 3.43
N VAL A 144 7.80 -16.15 2.52
CA VAL A 144 7.87 -15.02 1.58
C VAL A 144 6.92 -15.29 0.42
N PHE A 145 6.02 -14.36 0.13
CA PHE A 145 4.97 -14.58 -0.88
C PHE A 145 4.66 -13.35 -1.76
N ILE A 146 5.38 -12.24 -1.62
CA ILE A 146 5.13 -10.99 -2.35
C ILE A 146 5.16 -11.21 -3.86
N ASP A 147 6.19 -11.90 -4.38
CA ASP A 147 6.30 -12.20 -5.82
C ASP A 147 5.15 -13.10 -6.31
N LYS A 148 4.74 -14.04 -5.47
CA LYS A 148 3.59 -14.92 -5.77
C LYS A 148 2.30 -14.12 -5.84
N MET A 149 2.11 -13.20 -4.91
CA MET A 149 0.96 -12.28 -4.89
C MET A 149 0.93 -11.42 -6.15
N TRP A 150 2.06 -10.92 -6.61
CA TRP A 150 2.16 -10.16 -7.85
C TRP A 150 1.75 -10.99 -9.07
N LYS A 151 2.29 -12.21 -9.21
CA LYS A 151 1.90 -13.15 -10.28
C LYS A 151 0.40 -13.46 -10.28
N ILE A 152 -0.21 -13.62 -9.12
CA ILE A 152 -1.66 -13.77 -8.99
C ILE A 152 -2.38 -12.52 -9.52
N GLY A 153 -1.90 -11.32 -9.17
CA GLY A 153 -2.43 -10.05 -9.67
C GLY A 153 -2.38 -9.94 -11.19
N GLU A 154 -1.27 -10.36 -11.82
CA GLU A 154 -1.13 -10.40 -13.28
C GLU A 154 -2.13 -11.38 -13.93
N ALA A 155 -2.35 -12.54 -13.31
CA ALA A 155 -3.31 -13.54 -13.79
C ALA A 155 -4.75 -13.01 -13.69
N ILE A 156 -5.12 -12.33 -12.60
CA ILE A 156 -6.42 -11.67 -12.43
C ILE A 156 -6.62 -10.60 -13.51
N HIS A 157 -5.64 -9.71 -13.69
CA HIS A 157 -5.70 -8.62 -14.66
C HIS A 157 -5.89 -9.14 -16.10
N SER A 158 -5.19 -10.22 -16.44
CA SER A 158 -5.24 -10.83 -17.78
C SER A 158 -6.32 -11.90 -17.92
N SER A 159 -7.14 -12.13 -16.90
CA SER A 159 -8.19 -13.16 -16.83
C SER A 159 -7.66 -14.55 -17.23
N ARG A 160 -6.50 -14.95 -16.69
CA ARG A 160 -5.88 -16.26 -16.95
C ARG A 160 -6.13 -17.22 -15.83
N TYR A 161 -6.34 -18.50 -16.17
CA TYR A 161 -6.35 -19.57 -15.20
C TYR A 161 -4.98 -19.67 -14.51
N ILE A 162 -5.01 -20.05 -13.24
CA ILE A 162 -3.80 -20.45 -12.51
C ILE A 162 -3.93 -21.87 -11.99
N GLU A 163 -2.82 -22.57 -11.98
CA GLU A 163 -2.67 -23.87 -11.32
C GLU A 163 -1.90 -23.66 -10.03
N ILE A 164 -2.43 -24.16 -8.92
CA ILE A 164 -1.84 -23.99 -7.61
C ILE A 164 -1.69 -25.33 -6.90
N ASP A 165 -0.55 -25.56 -6.27
CA ASP A 165 -0.34 -26.60 -5.28
C ASP A 165 -0.63 -26.00 -3.89
N TYR A 166 -1.76 -26.36 -3.32
CA TYR A 166 -2.26 -25.76 -2.10
C TYR A 166 -2.21 -26.71 -0.90
N GLN A 167 -1.57 -26.27 0.18
CA GLN A 167 -1.53 -27.02 1.43
C GLN A 167 -2.79 -26.75 2.27
N ARG A 168 -3.66 -27.77 2.38
CA ARG A 168 -4.90 -27.65 3.15
C ARG A 168 -4.63 -27.48 4.65
N THR A 169 -5.56 -26.79 5.32
CA THR A 169 -5.48 -26.56 6.78
C THR A 169 -5.81 -27.83 7.57
N LYS A 170 -6.77 -28.61 7.07
CA LYS A 170 -7.37 -29.74 7.80
C LYS A 170 -6.37 -30.90 8.05
N ASP A 171 -5.60 -31.27 7.04
CA ASP A 171 -4.76 -32.45 7.03
C ASP A 171 -3.34 -32.22 6.53
N HIS A 172 -3.01 -30.94 6.25
CA HIS A 172 -1.74 -30.52 5.66
C HIS A 172 -1.40 -31.14 4.30
N ALA A 173 -2.33 -31.88 3.69
CA ALA A 173 -2.15 -32.46 2.36
C ALA A 173 -2.01 -31.35 1.30
N ILE A 174 -1.14 -31.59 0.31
CA ILE A 174 -1.00 -30.73 -0.86
C ILE A 174 -2.01 -31.21 -1.90
N VAL A 175 -2.83 -30.31 -2.38
CA VAL A 175 -3.82 -30.56 -3.44
C VAL A 175 -3.54 -29.66 -4.62
N HIS A 176 -3.60 -30.25 -5.82
CA HIS A 176 -3.49 -29.51 -7.06
C HIS A 176 -4.85 -28.93 -7.45
N ARG A 177 -4.90 -27.66 -7.87
CA ARG A 177 -6.14 -26.98 -8.27
C ARG A 177 -5.90 -26.08 -9.47
N LYS A 178 -6.74 -26.20 -10.49
CA LYS A 178 -6.88 -25.21 -11.56
C LYS A 178 -8.04 -24.28 -11.20
N VAL A 179 -7.78 -22.97 -11.10
CA VAL A 179 -8.75 -22.01 -10.61
C VAL A 179 -8.80 -20.74 -11.46
N LYS A 180 -9.96 -20.08 -11.45
CA LYS A 180 -10.18 -18.74 -12.00
C LYS A 180 -9.92 -17.73 -10.88
N PRO A 181 -8.76 -17.05 -10.84
CA PRO A 181 -8.46 -16.08 -9.81
C PRO A 181 -9.34 -14.83 -10.00
N LEU A 182 -9.90 -14.31 -8.90
CA LEU A 182 -10.84 -13.19 -8.93
C LEU A 182 -10.29 -11.96 -8.25
N ALA A 183 -9.76 -12.13 -7.03
CA ALA A 183 -9.29 -11.03 -6.21
C ALA A 183 -8.23 -11.46 -5.21
N ILE A 184 -7.41 -10.50 -4.80
CA ILE A 184 -6.49 -10.61 -3.67
C ILE A 184 -7.06 -9.77 -2.53
N MET A 185 -7.23 -10.37 -1.37
CA MET A 185 -7.78 -9.70 -0.20
C MET A 185 -6.82 -9.83 0.98
N PHE A 186 -6.80 -8.82 1.84
CA PHE A 186 -6.11 -8.87 3.12
C PHE A 186 -7.13 -8.89 4.25
N SER A 187 -6.96 -9.79 5.21
CA SER A 187 -7.78 -9.83 6.42
C SER A 187 -6.97 -10.40 7.57
N GLU A 188 -7.07 -9.77 8.72
CA GLU A 188 -6.30 -10.09 9.92
C GLU A 188 -4.79 -10.02 9.63
N TYR A 189 -4.12 -11.16 9.51
CA TYR A 189 -2.67 -11.26 9.33
C TYR A 189 -2.28 -11.90 7.99
N TYR A 190 -3.25 -12.15 7.09
CA TYR A 190 -3.01 -12.96 5.91
C TYR A 190 -3.55 -12.34 4.65
N PHE A 191 -2.85 -12.59 3.56
CA PHE A 191 -3.37 -12.35 2.22
C PHE A 191 -4.07 -13.60 1.69
N TYR A 192 -5.19 -13.36 1.04
CA TYR A 192 -6.07 -14.39 0.50
C TYR A 192 -6.29 -14.18 -0.99
N LEU A 193 -6.28 -15.27 -1.72
CA LEU A 193 -6.79 -15.36 -3.09
C LEU A 193 -8.24 -15.85 -3.00
N THR A 194 -9.17 -15.12 -3.61
CA THR A 194 -10.50 -15.61 -3.91
C THR A 194 -10.53 -16.12 -5.34
N ALA A 195 -11.04 -17.32 -5.57
CA ALA A 195 -11.04 -17.95 -6.88
C ALA A 195 -12.19 -18.93 -7.05
N PHE A 196 -12.70 -19.09 -8.28
CA PHE A 196 -13.60 -20.17 -8.62
C PHE A 196 -12.83 -21.41 -9.05
N ILE A 197 -13.24 -22.56 -8.54
CA ILE A 197 -12.77 -23.87 -9.00
C ILE A 197 -13.61 -24.25 -10.21
N ASP A 198 -12.96 -24.60 -11.33
CA ASP A 198 -13.63 -24.95 -12.57
C ASP A 198 -14.00 -26.45 -12.63
N ASP A 199 -13.43 -27.25 -11.75
CA ASP A 199 -13.63 -28.70 -11.68
C ASP A 199 -14.89 -29.03 -10.87
N GLU A 200 -15.92 -29.52 -11.52
CA GLU A 200 -17.18 -29.93 -10.88
C GLU A 200 -17.00 -31.12 -9.92
N ASP A 201 -16.06 -32.03 -10.19
CA ASP A 201 -15.82 -33.20 -9.33
C ASP A 201 -15.18 -32.76 -8.02
N VAL A 202 -14.29 -31.77 -8.07
CA VAL A 202 -13.71 -31.17 -6.87
C VAL A 202 -14.77 -30.43 -6.05
N ARG A 203 -15.76 -29.82 -6.71
CA ARG A 203 -16.85 -29.09 -6.05
C ARG A 203 -17.78 -30.01 -5.24
N LYS A 204 -17.90 -31.28 -5.63
CA LYS A 204 -18.72 -32.26 -4.91
C LYS A 204 -18.24 -32.53 -3.49
N ASP A 205 -16.97 -32.29 -3.21
CA ASP A 205 -16.37 -32.46 -1.87
C ASP A 205 -16.62 -31.27 -0.91
N PHE A 206 -17.31 -30.24 -1.37
CA PHE A 206 -17.62 -29.07 -0.54
C PHE A 206 -19.01 -29.21 0.09
N ASP A 207 -19.15 -28.84 1.36
CA ASP A 207 -20.39 -28.94 2.14
C ASP A 207 -21.58 -28.15 1.52
N VAL A 208 -21.32 -27.28 0.52
CA VAL A 208 -22.33 -26.47 -0.18
C VAL A 208 -22.14 -26.59 -1.69
N LEU A 209 -22.81 -27.56 -2.28
CA LEU A 209 -22.71 -27.93 -3.71
C LEU A 209 -23.10 -26.80 -4.70
N ASN A 210 -23.92 -25.83 -4.31
CA ASN A 210 -24.42 -24.73 -5.13
C ASN A 210 -23.97 -23.36 -4.61
N ASP A 211 -22.82 -23.31 -3.95
CA ASP A 211 -22.32 -22.03 -3.45
C ASP A 211 -21.78 -21.19 -4.62
N SER A 212 -22.46 -20.08 -4.88
CA SER A 212 -21.99 -19.06 -5.82
C SER A 212 -20.78 -18.28 -5.29
N PHE A 213 -20.31 -18.62 -4.08
CA PHE A 213 -19.16 -17.97 -3.47
C PHE A 213 -17.84 -18.55 -3.97
N PRO A 214 -16.84 -17.71 -4.21
CA PRO A 214 -15.50 -18.17 -4.55
C PRO A 214 -14.86 -18.87 -3.35
N THR A 215 -14.01 -19.85 -3.65
CA THR A 215 -13.16 -20.48 -2.64
C THR A 215 -12.06 -19.50 -2.21
N ILE A 216 -11.74 -19.52 -0.93
CA ILE A 216 -10.78 -18.62 -0.30
C ILE A 216 -9.49 -19.41 0.00
N TYR A 217 -8.38 -19.00 -0.58
CA TYR A 217 -7.06 -19.60 -0.42
C TYR A 217 -6.11 -18.64 0.28
N ARG A 218 -5.45 -19.04 1.35
CA ARG A 218 -4.35 -18.27 1.93
C ARG A 218 -3.13 -18.33 1.02
N ILE A 219 -2.59 -17.19 0.61
CA ILE A 219 -1.48 -17.12 -0.36
C ILE A 219 -0.19 -17.74 0.20
N ASP A 220 0.07 -17.61 1.50
CA ASP A 220 1.23 -18.23 2.16
C ASP A 220 1.22 -19.77 2.13
N ARG A 221 0.05 -20.39 1.90
CA ARG A 221 -0.11 -21.85 1.79
C ARG A 221 -0.02 -22.38 0.36
N ILE A 222 0.06 -21.53 -0.62
CA ILE A 222 0.31 -21.91 -2.00
C ILE A 222 1.79 -22.28 -2.13
N LYS A 223 2.10 -23.54 -2.39
CA LYS A 223 3.47 -24.05 -2.50
C LYS A 223 4.05 -23.76 -3.88
N ASP A 224 3.30 -24.07 -4.92
CA ASP A 224 3.65 -23.74 -6.30
C ASP A 224 2.51 -23.01 -7.01
N LEU A 225 2.86 -22.17 -7.98
CA LEU A 225 1.93 -21.36 -8.77
C LEU A 225 2.40 -21.29 -10.22
N LYS A 226 1.52 -21.68 -11.12
CA LYS A 226 1.73 -21.53 -12.57
C LYS A 226 0.59 -20.74 -13.18
N ILE A 227 0.91 -19.76 -14.04
CA ILE A 227 -0.08 -19.02 -14.80
C ILE A 227 -0.29 -19.77 -16.12
N GLY A 228 -1.53 -20.19 -16.39
CA GLY A 228 -1.91 -20.84 -17.65
C GLY A 228 -1.95 -19.85 -18.81
N GLU A 229 -1.93 -20.38 -20.03
CA GLU A 229 -2.14 -19.58 -21.24
C GLU A 229 -3.62 -19.33 -21.50
N GLU A 230 -4.48 -20.23 -21.03
CA GLU A 230 -5.92 -20.20 -21.19
C GLU A 230 -6.55 -19.02 -20.43
N ARG A 231 -7.48 -18.33 -21.10
CA ARG A 231 -8.25 -17.23 -20.50
C ARG A 231 -9.65 -17.70 -20.16
N PHE A 232 -10.20 -17.15 -19.08
CA PHE A 232 -11.59 -17.35 -18.71
C PHE A 232 -12.39 -16.07 -18.93
N HIS A 233 -13.69 -16.22 -19.09
CA HIS A 233 -14.63 -15.12 -19.16
C HIS A 233 -15.60 -15.20 -17.97
N ILE A 234 -15.81 -14.08 -17.30
CA ILE A 234 -16.84 -13.93 -16.29
C ILE A 234 -17.85 -12.92 -16.81
N PRO A 235 -19.12 -13.31 -17.05
CA PRO A 235 -20.16 -12.38 -17.43
C PRO A 235 -20.27 -11.23 -16.41
N TYR A 236 -20.59 -10.03 -16.90
CA TYR A 236 -20.70 -8.85 -16.03
C TYR A 236 -21.68 -9.05 -14.86
N ALA A 237 -22.80 -9.73 -15.12
CA ALA A 237 -23.80 -10.05 -14.09
C ALA A 237 -23.28 -11.01 -12.98
N SER A 238 -22.20 -11.75 -13.25
CA SER A 238 -21.57 -12.69 -12.30
C SER A 238 -20.22 -12.21 -11.81
N ARG A 239 -19.91 -10.92 -12.02
CA ARG A 239 -18.64 -10.32 -11.59
C ARG A 239 -18.55 -10.33 -10.07
N PHE A 240 -17.41 -10.79 -9.58
CA PHE A 240 -17.11 -10.74 -8.15
C PHE A 240 -16.86 -9.28 -7.71
N GLU A 241 -17.62 -8.83 -6.72
CA GLU A 241 -17.51 -7.49 -6.15
C GLU A 241 -16.80 -7.57 -4.78
N GLU A 242 -15.51 -7.30 -4.75
CA GLU A 242 -14.68 -7.38 -3.54
C GLU A 242 -15.21 -6.51 -2.40
N GLY A 243 -15.70 -5.32 -2.71
CA GLY A 243 -16.23 -4.38 -1.72
C GLY A 243 -17.49 -4.91 -1.05
N GLU A 244 -18.42 -5.51 -1.82
CA GLU A 244 -19.63 -6.13 -1.27
C GLU A 244 -19.30 -7.40 -0.48
N PHE A 245 -18.35 -8.19 -0.96
CA PHE A 245 -17.89 -9.39 -0.26
C PHE A 245 -17.30 -9.03 1.11
N ARG A 246 -16.44 -8.00 1.19
CA ARG A 246 -15.85 -7.52 2.45
C ARG A 246 -16.88 -7.07 3.49
N LYS A 247 -17.98 -6.47 3.06
CA LYS A 247 -19.04 -6.05 3.98
C LYS A 247 -19.73 -7.22 4.67
N ARG A 248 -19.75 -8.40 4.02
CA ARG A 248 -20.54 -9.56 4.43
C ARG A 248 -19.71 -10.65 5.10
N ILE A 249 -18.43 -10.75 4.79
CA ILE A 249 -17.54 -11.81 5.29
C ILE A 249 -16.53 -11.22 6.29
N GLN A 250 -16.63 -11.73 7.51
CA GLN A 250 -15.67 -11.46 8.57
C GLN A 250 -14.61 -12.59 8.60
N PHE A 251 -13.36 -12.22 8.85
CA PHE A 251 -12.24 -13.14 9.05
C PHE A 251 -12.01 -14.14 7.90
N MET A 252 -12.53 -13.84 6.70
CA MET A 252 -12.42 -14.70 5.51
C MET A 252 -12.96 -16.14 5.69
N TYR A 253 -13.94 -16.32 6.56
CA TYR A 253 -14.70 -17.55 6.66
C TYR A 253 -15.94 -17.48 5.75
N GLY A 254 -16.02 -18.42 4.79
CA GLY A 254 -17.21 -18.62 3.97
C GLY A 254 -18.32 -19.34 4.74
N GLY A 255 -19.54 -19.29 4.22
CA GLY A 255 -20.69 -19.99 4.79
C GLY A 255 -22.02 -19.36 4.39
N LYS A 256 -23.14 -19.95 4.85
CA LYS A 256 -24.46 -19.39 4.60
C LYS A 256 -24.64 -18.05 5.31
N LEU A 257 -25.06 -17.03 4.57
CA LEU A 257 -25.40 -15.74 5.14
C LEU A 257 -26.52 -15.90 6.17
N ARG A 258 -26.29 -15.41 7.38
CA ARG A 258 -27.25 -15.43 8.48
C ARG A 258 -27.55 -14.01 8.91
N LYS A 259 -28.80 -13.68 9.05
CA LYS A 259 -29.24 -12.44 9.69
C LYS A 259 -29.34 -12.70 11.19
N ILE A 260 -28.62 -11.94 11.98
CA ILE A 260 -28.65 -12.02 13.44
C ILE A 260 -29.19 -10.74 14.04
N LYS A 261 -29.75 -10.86 15.23
CA LYS A 261 -30.20 -9.73 16.04
C LYS A 261 -29.68 -9.91 17.45
N PHE A 262 -29.04 -8.90 18.00
CA PHE A 262 -28.46 -8.98 19.35
C PHE A 262 -28.61 -7.66 20.09
N LYS A 263 -28.46 -7.71 21.41
CA LYS A 263 -28.41 -6.53 22.27
C LYS A 263 -26.96 -6.22 22.64
N TYR A 264 -26.61 -4.96 22.58
CA TYR A 264 -25.30 -4.46 23.00
C TYR A 264 -25.50 -3.44 24.11
N SER A 265 -24.83 -3.64 25.25
CA SER A 265 -24.75 -2.73 26.39
C SER A 265 -23.30 -2.35 26.61
N GLY A 266 -22.87 -1.24 26.03
CA GLY A 266 -21.50 -0.77 26.12
C GLY A 266 -21.39 0.71 25.84
N THR A 267 -20.23 1.28 26.10
CA THR A 267 -19.99 2.73 26.00
C THR A 267 -19.78 3.24 24.57
N CYS A 268 -19.49 2.34 23.60
CA CYS A 268 -19.16 2.73 22.25
C CYS A 268 -19.83 1.78 21.24
N VAL A 269 -21.01 2.16 20.78
CA VAL A 269 -21.74 1.38 19.77
C VAL A 269 -21.09 1.48 18.39
N GLU A 270 -20.40 2.59 18.10
CA GLU A 270 -19.67 2.81 16.85
C GLU A 270 -18.64 1.72 16.62
N ALA A 271 -17.91 1.27 17.65
CA ALA A 271 -16.93 0.20 17.54
C ALA A 271 -17.55 -1.14 17.08
N VAL A 272 -18.83 -1.37 17.40
CA VAL A 272 -19.57 -2.54 16.93
C VAL A 272 -19.97 -2.36 15.47
N LEU A 273 -20.46 -1.17 15.10
CA LEU A 273 -20.87 -0.85 13.72
C LEU A 273 -19.68 -0.86 12.77
N ASP A 274 -18.52 -0.35 13.19
CA ASP A 274 -17.28 -0.37 12.41
C ASP A 274 -16.84 -1.80 12.09
N ARG A 275 -17.00 -2.73 13.03
CA ARG A 275 -16.69 -4.16 12.82
C ARG A 275 -17.74 -4.90 12.00
N MET A 276 -18.96 -4.40 11.98
CA MET A 276 -20.10 -5.01 11.27
C MET A 276 -20.73 -3.98 10.31
N PRO A 277 -20.11 -3.72 9.15
CA PRO A 277 -20.53 -2.60 8.26
C PRO A 277 -21.96 -2.69 7.73
N THR A 278 -22.59 -3.87 7.79
CA THR A 278 -23.99 -4.08 7.39
C THR A 278 -24.97 -3.95 8.56
N ALA A 279 -24.47 -3.81 9.78
CA ALA A 279 -25.30 -3.73 10.98
C ALA A 279 -26.08 -2.40 11.04
N LYS A 280 -27.28 -2.47 11.60
CA LYS A 280 -28.15 -1.32 11.83
C LYS A 280 -28.69 -1.33 13.25
N ILE A 281 -28.71 -0.17 13.88
CA ILE A 281 -29.40 0.01 15.16
C ILE A 281 -30.90 0.01 14.87
N LEU A 282 -31.63 -0.92 15.49
CA LEU A 282 -33.08 -1.00 15.40
C LEU A 282 -33.78 -0.23 16.51
N LYS A 283 -33.18 -0.21 17.70
CA LYS A 283 -33.73 0.39 18.89
C LYS A 283 -32.64 0.71 19.90
N GLU A 284 -32.84 1.79 20.67
CA GLU A 284 -32.02 2.13 21.83
C GLU A 284 -32.96 2.35 23.01
N GLU A 285 -32.70 1.71 24.14
CA GLU A 285 -33.44 1.84 25.40
C GLU A 285 -32.46 1.71 26.56
N ASP A 286 -32.42 2.69 27.43
CA ASP A 286 -31.63 2.72 28.66
C ASP A 286 -30.15 2.37 28.43
N GLY A 287 -29.56 2.90 27.34
CA GLY A 287 -28.15 2.61 26.97
C GLY A 287 -27.92 1.21 26.40
N VAL A 288 -28.99 0.47 26.08
CA VAL A 288 -28.92 -0.83 25.41
C VAL A 288 -29.37 -0.70 23.96
N TYR A 289 -28.48 -1.03 23.04
CA TYR A 289 -28.73 -0.99 21.60
C TYR A 289 -29.19 -2.36 21.10
N THR A 290 -30.31 -2.40 20.39
CA THR A 290 -30.72 -3.59 19.63
C THR A 290 -30.21 -3.45 18.21
N ILE A 291 -29.32 -4.34 17.78
CA ILE A 291 -28.60 -4.29 16.51
C ILE A 291 -28.97 -5.51 15.65
N SER A 292 -29.12 -5.31 14.33
CA SER A 292 -29.39 -6.40 13.37
C SER A 292 -28.48 -6.27 12.15
#